data_3defe6cb32743731a1436f03b50c1fa0
#
_entry.id   3defe6cb32743731a1436f03b50c1fa0
#
_cell.length_a   1.000
_cell.length_b   1.000
_cell.length_c   1.000
_cell.angle_alpha   90.00
_cell.angle_beta   90.00
_cell.angle_gamma   90.00
#
_symmetry.space_group_name_H-M   'P 1'
#
loop_
_entity.id
_entity.type
_entity.pdbx_description
1 polymer ?
#
loop_
_entity_poly.entity_id
_entity_poly.type
_entity_poly.pdbx_seq_one_letter_code
_entity_poly.pdbx_strand_id
1 'polypeptide(L)'
;NTRNYQKELDRLIENITKEGRVPRLFLHSCCAPCSSYVLEYLSQYFSITVFYYNPNISTEAEFTHRVDELRRFCHETGIDVERQDSAGHRLGAVEVVVPPYDHRAFLAIARGHERDPERGERCHLCYRQRLERTAEYMEEVNRAWARAQHDEGAVSAGAEEKRVEAPAGETSSCGGAQCMHAGATFPYDYFCTTLTLSPLKSSEVLNVIGEEIGKAHGLSFLPSDFKKRGGYQKSIELSKQYDLYRQNFCGCEFSRV
;
A
#
# COMPACT_ATOMS: atom_id res chain seq x y z
N ASN A 1 -7.16 -25.15 -15.73
CA ASN A 1 -5.91 -24.37 -15.70
C ASN A 1 -6.00 -23.36 -14.54
N THR A 2 -5.25 -23.60 -13.48
CA THR A 2 -5.17 -22.67 -12.35
C THR A 2 -4.47 -21.40 -12.84
N ARG A 3 -5.09 -20.23 -12.65
CA ARG A 3 -4.56 -18.92 -13.02
C ARG A 3 -3.22 -18.67 -12.30
N ASN A 4 -2.24 -18.12 -13.00
CA ASN A 4 -0.91 -17.87 -12.44
C ASN A 4 -0.66 -16.36 -12.31
N TYR A 5 -1.05 -15.81 -11.18
CA TYR A 5 -0.94 -14.38 -10.86
C TYR A 5 0.50 -13.85 -10.91
N GLN A 6 1.50 -14.68 -10.57
CA GLN A 6 2.88 -14.26 -10.69
C GLN A 6 3.31 -14.05 -12.14
N LYS A 7 2.89 -14.94 -13.06
CA LYS A 7 3.16 -14.74 -14.50
C LYS A 7 2.46 -13.51 -15.07
N GLU A 8 1.30 -13.16 -14.54
CA GLU A 8 0.58 -11.94 -14.96
C GLU A 8 1.33 -10.70 -14.51
N LEU A 9 1.78 -10.66 -13.25
CA LEU A 9 2.64 -9.59 -12.73
C LEU A 9 3.93 -9.46 -13.56
N ASP A 10 4.60 -10.58 -13.86
CA ASP A 10 5.82 -10.59 -14.65
C ASP A 10 5.63 -9.95 -16.04
N ARG A 11 4.54 -10.32 -16.74
CA ARG A 11 4.20 -9.74 -18.05
C ARG A 11 3.91 -8.24 -17.96
N LEU A 12 3.21 -7.83 -16.91
CA LEU A 12 2.95 -6.41 -16.69
C LEU A 12 4.27 -5.65 -16.47
N ILE A 13 5.17 -6.15 -15.63
CA ILE A 13 6.49 -5.56 -15.39
C ILE A 13 7.30 -5.49 -16.69
N GLU A 14 7.31 -6.57 -17.48
CA GLU A 14 7.98 -6.56 -18.79
C GLU A 14 7.45 -5.46 -19.72
N ASN A 15 6.13 -5.26 -19.74
CA ASN A 15 5.49 -4.25 -20.59
C ASN A 15 5.84 -2.82 -20.12
N ILE A 16 5.67 -2.50 -18.83
CA ILE A 16 6.01 -1.16 -18.32
C ILE A 16 7.49 -0.83 -18.49
N THR A 17 8.37 -1.84 -18.34
CA THR A 17 9.82 -1.69 -18.57
C THR A 17 10.13 -1.40 -20.04
N LYS A 18 9.50 -2.12 -20.98
CA LYS A 18 9.66 -1.86 -22.43
C LYS A 18 9.15 -0.48 -22.83
N GLU A 19 8.10 0.01 -22.18
CA GLU A 19 7.52 1.33 -22.41
C GLU A 19 8.32 2.46 -21.72
N GLY A 20 9.32 2.13 -20.90
CA GLY A 20 10.08 3.10 -20.10
C GLY A 20 9.23 3.85 -19.08
N ARG A 21 8.13 3.24 -18.59
CA ARG A 21 7.23 3.82 -17.60
C ARG A 21 7.57 3.38 -16.20
N VAL A 22 7.39 4.28 -15.24
CA VAL A 22 7.41 4.00 -13.80
C VAL A 22 6.03 4.35 -13.23
N PRO A 23 5.08 3.38 -13.25
CA PRO A 23 3.74 3.60 -12.72
C PRO A 23 3.75 3.84 -11.20
N ARG A 24 2.72 4.52 -10.70
CA ARG A 24 2.50 4.71 -9.27
C ARG A 24 1.66 3.59 -8.69
N LEU A 25 2.18 2.97 -7.64
CA LEU A 25 1.54 1.86 -6.95
C LEU A 25 1.13 2.26 -5.53
N PHE A 26 -0.16 2.08 -5.21
CA PHE A 26 -0.68 2.19 -3.86
C PHE A 26 -0.73 0.81 -3.21
N LEU A 27 0.19 0.53 -2.28
CA LEU A 27 0.46 -0.80 -1.76
C LEU A 27 -0.05 -0.96 -0.32
N HIS A 28 -1.12 -1.74 -0.14
CA HIS A 28 -1.53 -2.15 1.21
C HIS A 28 -0.47 -3.03 1.86
N SER A 29 -0.01 -2.66 3.05
CA SER A 29 0.99 -3.38 3.85
C SER A 29 0.42 -3.91 5.15
N CYS A 30 0.80 -5.13 5.54
CA CYS A 30 0.38 -5.74 6.79
C CYS A 30 1.43 -5.71 7.91
N CYS A 31 2.71 -5.74 7.58
CA CYS A 31 3.85 -5.70 8.52
C CYS A 31 5.18 -5.64 7.75
N ALA A 32 6.26 -5.25 8.41
CA ALA A 32 7.59 -5.16 7.81
C ALA A 32 8.09 -6.48 7.20
N PRO A 33 8.01 -7.65 7.88
CA PRO A 33 8.44 -8.92 7.28
C PRO A 33 7.75 -9.27 5.96
N CYS A 34 6.43 -9.03 5.84
CA CYS A 34 5.71 -9.27 4.59
C CYS A 34 6.02 -8.22 3.53
N SER A 35 6.34 -7.01 3.93
CA SER A 35 6.63 -5.90 3.01
C SER A 35 8.07 -5.93 2.50
N SER A 36 9.02 -6.50 3.26
CA SER A 36 10.45 -6.42 2.95
C SER A 36 10.77 -6.89 1.53
N TYR A 37 10.41 -8.11 1.18
CA TYR A 37 10.62 -8.63 -0.18
C TYR A 37 9.78 -7.91 -1.23
N VAL A 38 8.53 -7.61 -0.91
CA VAL A 38 7.62 -6.95 -1.87
C VAL A 38 8.12 -5.57 -2.24
N LEU A 39 8.60 -4.80 -1.26
CA LEU A 39 9.19 -3.48 -1.49
C LEU A 39 10.52 -3.58 -2.23
N GLU A 40 11.43 -4.48 -1.82
CA GLU A 40 12.70 -4.72 -2.54
C GLU A 40 12.45 -5.07 -4.02
N TYR A 41 11.42 -5.90 -4.28
CA TYR A 41 11.09 -6.34 -5.63
C TYR A 41 10.40 -5.24 -6.46
N LEU A 42 9.30 -4.67 -5.94
CA LEU A 42 8.47 -3.76 -6.74
C LEU A 42 9.03 -2.35 -6.86
N SER A 43 9.83 -1.88 -5.88
CA SER A 43 10.40 -0.53 -5.93
C SER A 43 11.45 -0.34 -7.02
N GLN A 44 11.79 -1.38 -7.76
CA GLN A 44 12.63 -1.31 -8.96
C GLN A 44 11.83 -0.90 -10.21
N TYR A 45 10.50 -1.01 -10.16
CA TYR A 45 9.62 -0.82 -11.32
C TYR A 45 8.52 0.21 -11.09
N PHE A 46 8.20 0.50 -9.82
CA PHE A 46 7.08 1.36 -9.42
C PHE A 46 7.53 2.45 -8.47
N SER A 47 6.88 3.60 -8.56
CA SER A 47 6.87 4.60 -7.48
C SER A 47 5.81 4.18 -6.46
N ILE A 48 6.20 3.84 -5.23
CA ILE A 48 5.33 3.17 -4.27
C ILE A 48 4.94 4.10 -3.14
N THR A 49 3.64 4.18 -2.85
CA THR A 49 3.12 4.64 -1.57
C THR A 49 2.53 3.45 -0.81
N VAL A 50 3.05 3.20 0.37
CA VAL A 50 2.55 2.15 1.26
C VAL A 50 1.37 2.67 2.07
N PHE A 51 0.27 1.95 2.04
CA PHE A 51 -0.90 2.21 2.87
C PHE A 51 -0.99 1.19 4.00
N TYR A 52 -0.77 1.67 5.24
CA TYR A 52 -0.75 0.80 6.40
C TYR A 52 -2.10 0.84 7.13
N TYR A 53 -3.09 0.11 6.61
CA TYR A 53 -4.42 -0.01 7.21
C TYR A 53 -4.66 -1.44 7.71
N ASN A 54 -4.59 -1.63 9.03
CA ASN A 54 -4.66 -2.94 9.68
C ASN A 54 -5.56 -2.90 10.94
N PRO A 55 -6.86 -2.69 10.80
CA PRO A 55 -7.79 -2.60 11.94
C PRO A 55 -7.91 -3.93 12.71
N ASN A 56 -7.47 -5.03 12.11
CA ASN A 56 -7.43 -6.34 12.75
C ASN A 56 -6.36 -6.49 13.84
N ILE A 57 -5.42 -5.57 13.95
CA ILE A 57 -4.43 -5.59 15.04
C ILE A 57 -5.14 -5.15 16.33
N SER A 58 -5.15 -6.03 17.34
CA SER A 58 -6.02 -5.91 18.51
C SER A 58 -5.62 -4.81 19.50
N THR A 59 -4.41 -4.29 19.43
CA THR A 59 -3.96 -3.20 20.31
C THR A 59 -3.24 -2.11 19.53
N GLU A 60 -3.43 -0.86 19.94
CA GLU A 60 -2.77 0.29 19.34
C GLU A 60 -1.24 0.23 19.51
N ALA A 61 -0.76 -0.28 20.62
CA ALA A 61 0.67 -0.46 20.87
C ALA A 61 1.32 -1.41 19.85
N GLU A 62 0.69 -2.55 19.57
CA GLU A 62 1.16 -3.50 18.55
C GLU A 62 1.05 -2.91 17.14
N PHE A 63 -0.01 -2.15 16.86
CA PHE A 63 -0.18 -1.45 15.60
C PHE A 63 0.95 -0.44 15.38
N THR A 64 1.21 0.43 16.34
CA THR A 64 2.27 1.44 16.30
C THR A 64 3.65 0.79 16.16
N HIS A 65 3.94 -0.22 16.97
CA HIS A 65 5.21 -0.95 16.88
C HIS A 65 5.46 -1.52 15.46
N ARG A 66 4.44 -2.09 14.81
CA ARG A 66 4.58 -2.61 13.43
C ARG A 66 4.73 -1.49 12.39
N VAL A 67 4.13 -0.32 12.60
CA VAL A 67 4.31 0.85 11.74
C VAL A 67 5.75 1.35 11.83
N ASP A 68 6.26 1.51 13.05
CA ASP A 68 7.62 2.00 13.29
C ASP A 68 8.66 1.05 12.70
N GLU A 69 8.42 -0.25 12.83
CA GLU A 69 9.27 -1.29 12.25
C GLU A 69 9.29 -1.24 10.72
N LEU A 70 8.15 -0.97 10.09
CA LEU A 70 8.08 -0.79 8.63
C LEU A 70 8.82 0.47 8.18
N ARG A 71 8.66 1.58 8.89
CA ARG A 71 9.38 2.82 8.59
C ARG A 71 10.88 2.66 8.77
N ARG A 72 11.31 1.99 9.86
CA ARG A 72 12.71 1.65 10.09
C ARG A 72 13.28 0.84 8.93
N PHE A 73 12.58 -0.20 8.48
CA PHE A 73 13.00 -0.99 7.32
C PHE A 73 13.15 -0.13 6.06
N CYS A 74 12.19 0.73 5.75
CA CYS A 74 12.28 1.62 4.58
C CYS A 74 13.52 2.53 4.67
N HIS A 75 13.82 3.07 5.85
CA HIS A 75 14.96 3.93 6.10
C HIS A 75 16.29 3.17 5.97
N GLU A 76 16.44 2.04 6.62
CA GLU A 76 17.68 1.22 6.59
C GLU A 76 18.02 0.69 5.20
N THR A 77 16.99 0.46 4.36
CA THR A 77 17.19 0.04 2.97
C THR A 77 17.38 1.21 2.00
N GLY A 78 17.19 2.45 2.45
CA GLY A 78 17.31 3.64 1.62
C GLY A 78 16.24 3.74 0.52
N ILE A 79 15.10 3.06 0.68
CA ILE A 79 13.98 3.17 -0.27
C ILE A 79 13.08 4.35 0.03
N ASP A 80 13.22 4.99 1.17
CA ASP A 80 12.51 6.21 1.60
C ASP A 80 13.08 7.50 1.01
N VAL A 81 14.04 7.41 0.10
CA VAL A 81 14.58 8.53 -0.67
C VAL A 81 14.38 8.31 -2.17
N GLU A 82 14.41 9.40 -2.94
CA GLU A 82 14.37 9.32 -4.40
C GLU A 82 15.58 8.55 -4.95
N ARG A 83 15.32 7.68 -5.91
CA ARG A 83 16.33 6.82 -6.55
C ARG A 83 16.18 6.88 -8.07
N GLN A 84 17.11 6.27 -8.78
CA GLN A 84 17.01 6.01 -10.21
C GLN A 84 17.16 4.51 -10.48
N ASP A 85 16.45 4.03 -11.48
CA ASP A 85 16.66 2.68 -11.99
C ASP A 85 17.94 2.60 -12.84
N SER A 86 18.29 1.41 -13.34
CA SER A 86 19.46 1.19 -14.19
C SER A 86 19.39 1.91 -15.54
N ALA A 87 18.21 2.34 -15.97
CA ALA A 87 17.98 3.11 -17.19
C ALA A 87 17.91 4.62 -16.94
N GLY A 88 18.05 5.08 -15.69
CA GLY A 88 18.02 6.48 -15.30
C GLY A 88 16.63 7.06 -15.04
N HIS A 89 15.57 6.23 -15.04
CA HIS A 89 14.22 6.70 -14.69
C HIS A 89 14.12 6.97 -13.18
N ARG A 90 13.43 8.08 -12.81
CA ARG A 90 13.21 8.41 -11.40
C ARG A 90 12.24 7.42 -10.75
N LEU A 91 12.71 6.82 -9.68
CA LEU A 91 11.89 6.04 -8.73
C LEU A 91 11.64 6.93 -7.51
N GLY A 92 10.39 7.26 -7.25
CA GLY A 92 10.03 8.07 -6.08
C GLY A 92 10.45 7.41 -4.76
N ALA A 93 10.60 8.21 -3.72
CA ALA A 93 10.72 7.72 -2.35
C ALA A 93 9.51 6.85 -1.98
N VAL A 94 9.72 5.78 -1.26
CA VAL A 94 8.62 4.99 -0.67
C VAL A 94 8.06 5.74 0.52
N GLU A 95 6.83 6.24 0.39
CA GLU A 95 6.11 6.90 1.47
C GLU A 95 5.24 5.91 2.23
N VAL A 96 5.07 6.12 3.54
CA VAL A 96 4.22 5.28 4.40
C VAL A 96 3.07 6.12 4.95
N VAL A 97 1.88 5.93 4.39
CA VAL A 97 0.62 6.55 4.83
C VAL A 97 -0.04 5.64 5.86
N VAL A 98 -0.33 6.21 7.03
CA VAL A 98 -0.93 5.49 8.16
C VAL A 98 -2.21 6.22 8.56
N PRO A 99 -3.39 5.68 8.23
CA PRO A 99 -4.65 6.24 8.71
C PRO A 99 -4.81 6.03 10.22
N PRO A 100 -5.73 6.75 10.88
CA PRO A 100 -6.02 6.56 12.30
C PRO A 100 -6.31 5.08 12.62
N TYR A 101 -5.78 4.61 13.74
CA TYR A 101 -6.07 3.27 14.24
C TYR A 101 -7.53 3.15 14.66
N ASP A 102 -8.24 2.19 14.10
CA ASP A 102 -9.63 1.90 14.45
C ASP A 102 -9.91 0.38 14.47
N HIS A 103 -9.66 -0.23 15.61
CA HIS A 103 -9.96 -1.65 15.82
C HIS A 103 -11.46 -1.97 15.82
N ARG A 104 -12.31 -0.99 16.14
CA ARG A 104 -13.79 -1.18 16.16
C ARG A 104 -14.31 -1.53 14.77
N ALA A 105 -13.70 -0.97 13.73
CA ALA A 105 -14.05 -1.29 12.34
C ALA A 105 -13.85 -2.79 12.05
N PHE A 106 -12.78 -3.41 12.58
CA PHE A 106 -12.57 -4.84 12.44
C PHE A 106 -13.55 -5.66 13.27
N LEU A 107 -13.81 -5.27 14.54
CA LEU A 107 -14.76 -5.98 15.39
C LEU A 107 -16.19 -5.97 14.79
N ALA A 108 -16.56 -4.90 14.09
CA ALA A 108 -17.85 -4.82 13.42
C ALA A 108 -18.04 -5.91 12.35
N ILE A 109 -17.01 -6.16 11.52
CA ILE A 109 -17.07 -7.20 10.47
C ILE A 109 -16.82 -8.61 11.00
N ALA A 110 -16.17 -8.74 12.14
CA ALA A 110 -15.88 -10.03 12.78
C ALA A 110 -17.06 -10.57 13.59
N ARG A 111 -18.10 -9.75 13.85
CA ARG A 111 -19.25 -10.14 14.64
C ARG A 111 -19.97 -11.35 14.03
N GLY A 112 -20.13 -12.40 14.84
CA GLY A 112 -20.70 -13.68 14.42
C GLY A 112 -19.71 -14.65 13.79
N HIS A 113 -18.45 -14.19 13.56
CA HIS A 113 -17.36 -14.97 12.96
C HIS A 113 -16.17 -15.17 13.92
N GLU A 114 -16.33 -14.84 15.21
CA GLU A 114 -15.25 -14.89 16.21
C GLU A 114 -14.65 -16.30 16.35
N ARG A 115 -15.49 -17.32 16.16
CA ARG A 115 -15.11 -18.74 16.26
C ARG A 115 -14.66 -19.38 14.96
N ASP A 116 -14.69 -18.64 13.86
CA ASP A 116 -14.23 -19.16 12.58
C ASP A 116 -12.74 -19.54 12.67
N PRO A 117 -12.34 -20.63 12.05
CA PRO A 117 -10.94 -20.98 11.99
C PRO A 117 -10.13 -19.91 11.23
N GLU A 118 -8.84 -19.88 11.45
CA GLU A 118 -7.95 -19.05 10.62
C GLU A 118 -8.10 -19.50 9.14
N ARG A 119 -8.15 -18.55 8.23
CA ARG A 119 -8.47 -18.70 6.78
C ARG A 119 -9.95 -18.93 6.46
N GLY A 120 -10.84 -18.96 7.46
CA GLY A 120 -12.28 -19.00 7.27
C GLY A 120 -12.87 -17.64 6.89
N GLU A 121 -14.20 -17.53 6.98
CA GLU A 121 -14.97 -16.36 6.53
C GLU A 121 -14.51 -15.06 7.21
N ARG A 122 -14.25 -15.08 8.51
CA ARG A 122 -13.67 -13.90 9.22
C ARG A 122 -12.43 -13.35 8.53
N CYS A 123 -11.54 -14.23 8.06
CA CYS A 123 -10.33 -13.80 7.36
C CYS A 123 -10.64 -13.21 5.98
N HIS A 124 -11.62 -13.74 5.26
CA HIS A 124 -12.05 -13.21 3.96
C HIS A 124 -12.68 -11.81 4.13
N LEU A 125 -13.53 -11.63 5.13
CA LEU A 125 -14.09 -10.31 5.49
C LEU A 125 -12.98 -9.32 5.85
N CYS A 126 -11.98 -9.75 6.63
CA CYS A 126 -10.81 -8.93 6.99
C CYS A 126 -9.99 -8.52 5.75
N TYR A 127 -9.78 -9.43 4.78
CA TYR A 127 -9.07 -9.09 3.54
C TYR A 127 -9.85 -8.07 2.72
N ARG A 128 -11.16 -8.28 2.58
CA ARG A 128 -12.06 -7.38 1.85
C ARG A 128 -12.05 -6.00 2.48
N GLN A 129 -12.27 -5.88 3.78
CA GLN A 129 -12.25 -4.59 4.50
C GLN A 129 -10.95 -3.80 4.27
N ARG A 130 -9.82 -4.48 4.31
CA ARG A 130 -8.50 -3.83 4.15
C ARG A 130 -8.27 -3.38 2.71
N LEU A 131 -8.65 -4.20 1.73
CA LEU A 131 -8.52 -3.87 0.31
C LEU A 131 -9.55 -2.82 -0.12
N GLU A 132 -10.77 -2.88 0.40
CA GLU A 132 -11.81 -1.88 0.17
C GLU A 132 -11.32 -0.50 0.61
N ARG A 133 -10.86 -0.38 1.86
CA ARG A 133 -10.34 0.90 2.37
C ARG A 133 -9.13 1.39 1.58
N THR A 134 -8.30 0.46 1.06
CA THR A 134 -7.17 0.81 0.19
C THR A 134 -7.65 1.43 -1.13
N ALA A 135 -8.65 0.82 -1.75
CA ALA A 135 -9.23 1.31 -3.00
C ALA A 135 -9.96 2.66 -2.81
N GLU A 136 -10.78 2.77 -1.76
CA GLU A 136 -11.48 4.03 -1.41
C GLU A 136 -10.48 5.18 -1.25
N TYR A 137 -9.40 4.96 -0.49
CA TYR A 137 -8.39 6.01 -0.27
C TYR A 137 -7.66 6.39 -1.56
N MET A 138 -7.31 5.40 -2.39
CA MET A 138 -6.71 5.65 -3.71
C MET A 138 -7.66 6.47 -4.59
N GLU A 139 -8.95 6.14 -4.59
CA GLU A 139 -9.97 6.86 -5.35
C GLU A 139 -10.11 8.31 -4.85
N GLU A 140 -10.14 8.52 -3.52
CA GLU A 140 -10.16 9.85 -2.90
C GLU A 140 -8.98 10.72 -3.38
N VAL A 141 -7.76 10.16 -3.37
CA VAL A 141 -6.54 10.86 -3.81
C VAL A 141 -6.58 11.15 -5.31
N ASN A 142 -6.95 10.18 -6.14
CA ASN A 142 -7.02 10.37 -7.58
C ASN A 142 -8.07 11.41 -7.98
N ARG A 143 -9.21 11.45 -7.31
CA ARG A 143 -10.25 12.48 -7.51
C ARG A 143 -9.76 13.87 -7.07
N ALA A 144 -9.07 13.97 -5.94
CA ALA A 144 -8.51 15.23 -5.45
C ALA A 144 -7.50 15.81 -6.44
N TRP A 145 -6.62 14.95 -6.97
CA TRP A 145 -5.66 15.34 -8.00
C TRP A 145 -6.36 15.86 -9.27
N ALA A 146 -7.38 15.14 -9.77
CA ALA A 146 -8.11 15.54 -10.97
C ALA A 146 -8.80 16.91 -10.81
N ARG A 147 -9.35 17.21 -9.62
CA ARG A 147 -9.95 18.52 -9.32
C ARG A 147 -8.91 19.64 -9.34
N ALA A 148 -7.73 19.43 -8.72
CA ALA A 148 -6.66 20.42 -8.69
C ALA A 148 -6.20 20.80 -10.11
N GLN A 149 -6.11 19.83 -11.03
CA GLN A 149 -5.75 20.10 -12.43
C GLN A 149 -6.83 20.93 -13.18
N HIS A 150 -8.11 20.73 -12.86
CA HIS A 150 -9.18 21.54 -13.44
C HIS A 150 -9.16 22.98 -12.95
N ASP A 151 -8.86 23.21 -11.67
CA ASP A 151 -8.81 24.53 -11.09
C ASP A 151 -7.61 25.33 -11.61
N GLU A 152 -6.43 24.71 -11.78
CA GLU A 152 -5.26 25.36 -12.40
C GLU A 152 -5.50 25.69 -13.87
N GLY A 153 -6.19 24.84 -14.62
CA GLY A 153 -6.57 25.11 -16.01
C GLY A 153 -7.55 26.29 -16.17
N ALA A 154 -8.41 26.52 -15.18
CA ALA A 154 -9.37 27.62 -15.17
C ALA A 154 -8.70 28.98 -14.85
N VAL A 155 -7.64 28.98 -14.05
CA VAL A 155 -6.88 30.19 -13.66
C VAL A 155 -5.96 30.66 -14.80
N SER A 156 -5.41 29.75 -15.59
CA SER A 156 -4.50 30.08 -16.72
C SER A 156 -5.21 30.69 -17.93
N ALA A 157 -6.55 30.60 -18.01
CA ALA A 157 -7.33 31.20 -19.10
C ALA A 157 -7.74 32.64 -18.85
N GLY A 158 -7.39 33.27 -17.74
CA GLY A 158 -7.94 34.56 -17.34
C GLY A 158 -7.05 35.53 -16.55
N ALA A 159 -5.71 35.43 -16.55
CA ALA A 159 -4.90 36.43 -15.82
C ALA A 159 -3.56 36.71 -16.48
N GLU A 160 -3.42 37.96 -16.98
CA GLU A 160 -2.13 38.65 -17.17
C GLU A 160 -1.38 38.79 -15.82
N GLU A 161 -0.06 38.67 -15.93
CA GLU A 161 0.93 38.78 -14.85
C GLU A 161 0.62 39.80 -13.75
N LYS A 162 0.57 39.37 -12.52
CA LYS A 162 1.05 40.10 -11.37
C LYS A 162 1.83 39.20 -10.43
N ARG A 163 3.14 39.36 -10.50
CA ARG A 163 4.12 38.80 -9.57
C ARG A 163 3.84 39.36 -8.16
N VAL A 164 3.46 38.52 -7.23
CA VAL A 164 3.39 38.84 -5.81
C VAL A 164 4.36 37.95 -5.06
N GLU A 165 5.35 38.58 -4.43
CA GLU A 165 6.32 37.93 -3.56
C GLU A 165 5.64 37.31 -2.35
N ALA A 166 5.99 36.06 -2.01
CA ALA A 166 5.48 35.35 -0.84
C ALA A 166 6.20 35.86 0.44
N PRO A 167 5.50 36.13 1.54
CA PRO A 167 6.13 36.31 2.84
C PRO A 167 6.52 34.98 3.47
N ALA A 168 7.73 34.96 4.02
CA ALA A 168 8.25 33.89 4.82
C ALA A 168 7.59 33.85 6.20
N GLY A 169 7.27 32.62 6.67
CA GLY A 169 7.03 32.33 8.10
C GLY A 169 5.58 32.04 8.45
N GLU A 170 5.36 30.74 8.78
CA GLU A 170 4.81 30.31 10.07
C GLU A 170 4.41 28.82 9.97
N THR A 171 5.04 27.98 10.79
CA THR A 171 4.67 26.59 11.00
C THR A 171 3.37 26.54 11.78
N SER A 172 2.26 26.28 11.09
CA SER A 172 0.97 26.06 11.72
C SER A 172 0.73 24.56 11.92
N SER A 173 0.52 24.16 13.16
CA SER A 173 0.10 22.83 13.58
C SER A 173 -1.32 22.57 13.05
N CYS A 174 -1.46 21.72 12.05
CA CYS A 174 -2.76 21.28 11.53
C CYS A 174 -3.27 20.07 12.32
N GLY A 175 -4.29 20.30 13.13
CA GLY A 175 -5.12 19.23 13.69
C GLY A 175 -6.12 18.72 12.65
N GLY A 176 -6.15 17.41 12.41
CA GLY A 176 -7.26 16.67 11.80
C GLY A 176 -7.31 16.66 10.27
N ALA A 177 -7.35 15.46 9.72
CA ALA A 177 -7.85 15.02 8.39
C ALA A 177 -7.38 15.73 7.09
N GLN A 178 -6.90 16.94 7.11
CA GLN A 178 -6.55 17.75 5.94
C GLN A 178 -5.09 17.63 5.47
N CYS A 179 -4.17 17.09 6.29
CA CYS A 179 -2.75 17.01 5.95
C CYS A 179 -2.33 15.78 5.14
N MET A 180 -3.25 14.89 4.76
CA MET A 180 -2.91 13.61 4.13
C MET A 180 -2.73 13.67 2.60
N HIS A 181 -2.93 14.82 1.96
CA HIS A 181 -2.91 14.94 0.49
C HIS A 181 -1.77 15.77 -0.07
N ALA A 182 -0.86 16.29 0.76
CA ALA A 182 0.12 17.33 0.37
C ALA A 182 1.28 16.85 -0.52
N GLY A 183 1.31 15.59 -0.96
CA GLY A 183 2.44 15.03 -1.74
C GLY A 183 2.08 14.34 -3.06
N ALA A 184 0.80 14.15 -3.40
CA ALA A 184 0.42 13.42 -4.61
C ALA A 184 0.52 14.30 -5.86
N THR A 185 1.66 14.30 -6.53
CA THR A 185 1.88 15.03 -7.80
C THR A 185 1.22 14.39 -9.03
N PHE A 186 0.75 13.15 -8.93
CA PHE A 186 0.11 12.39 -10.02
C PHE A 186 -0.84 11.34 -9.43
N PRO A 187 -1.86 10.84 -10.19
CA PRO A 187 -2.74 9.78 -9.74
C PRO A 187 -2.00 8.44 -9.63
N TYR A 188 -2.55 7.54 -8.83
CA TYR A 188 -2.06 6.15 -8.77
C TYR A 188 -2.63 5.34 -9.93
N ASP A 189 -1.78 4.49 -10.53
CA ASP A 189 -2.14 3.60 -11.63
C ASP A 189 -2.71 2.27 -11.11
N TYR A 190 -2.12 1.74 -10.02
CA TYR A 190 -2.46 0.43 -9.48
C TYR A 190 -2.57 0.45 -7.96
N PHE A 191 -3.38 -0.46 -7.42
CA PHE A 191 -3.28 -0.86 -6.02
C PHE A 191 -3.00 -2.35 -5.88
N CYS A 192 -2.38 -2.74 -4.75
CA CYS A 192 -1.96 -4.11 -4.47
C CYS A 192 -1.91 -4.39 -2.96
N THR A 193 -1.56 -5.61 -2.58
CA THR A 193 -1.35 -5.97 -1.18
C THR A 193 -0.16 -6.89 -0.96
N THR A 194 0.56 -6.70 0.13
CA THR A 194 1.62 -7.61 0.58
C THR A 194 1.09 -8.92 1.17
N LEU A 195 -0.22 -9.04 1.37
CA LEU A 195 -0.84 -10.23 1.98
C LEU A 195 -0.57 -11.52 1.20
N THR A 196 -0.39 -11.43 -0.12
CA THR A 196 -0.13 -12.58 -0.99
C THR A 196 1.25 -13.22 -0.77
N LEU A 197 2.14 -12.57 0.01
CA LEU A 197 3.42 -13.16 0.41
C LEU A 197 3.27 -14.26 1.48
N SER A 198 2.29 -14.11 2.38
CA SER A 198 2.11 -15.04 3.49
C SER A 198 1.71 -16.43 3.00
N PRO A 199 2.41 -17.51 3.42
CA PRO A 199 2.03 -18.89 3.08
C PRO A 199 0.70 -19.30 3.72
N LEU A 200 0.27 -18.58 4.76
CA LEU A 200 -0.98 -18.80 5.46
C LEU A 200 -2.20 -18.14 4.78
N LYS A 201 -2.00 -17.43 3.67
CA LYS A 201 -3.07 -16.71 2.97
C LYS A 201 -3.19 -17.20 1.52
N SER A 202 -4.43 -17.43 1.06
CA SER A 202 -4.69 -17.78 -0.33
C SER A 202 -4.48 -16.57 -1.23
N SER A 203 -3.50 -16.67 -2.14
CA SER A 203 -3.31 -15.64 -3.17
C SER A 203 -4.49 -15.58 -4.14
N GLU A 204 -5.16 -16.72 -4.40
CA GLU A 204 -6.36 -16.75 -5.24
C GLU A 204 -7.49 -15.89 -4.64
N VAL A 205 -7.85 -16.14 -3.37
CA VAL A 205 -8.88 -15.36 -2.67
C VAL A 205 -8.54 -13.88 -2.65
N LEU A 206 -7.29 -13.52 -2.34
CA LEU A 206 -6.85 -12.13 -2.28
C LEU A 206 -6.90 -11.43 -3.64
N ASN A 207 -6.52 -12.11 -4.72
CA ASN A 207 -6.58 -11.54 -6.06
C ASN A 207 -8.04 -11.41 -6.54
N VAL A 208 -8.90 -12.39 -6.30
CA VAL A 208 -10.32 -12.29 -6.63
C VAL A 208 -10.96 -11.11 -5.92
N ILE A 209 -10.76 -10.97 -4.60
CA ILE A 209 -11.27 -9.82 -3.83
C ILE A 209 -10.72 -8.50 -4.39
N GLY A 210 -9.42 -8.42 -4.65
CA GLY A 210 -8.80 -7.20 -5.17
C GLY A 210 -9.32 -6.79 -6.55
N GLU A 211 -9.55 -7.75 -7.45
CA GLU A 211 -10.11 -7.51 -8.79
C GLU A 211 -11.58 -7.09 -8.74
N GLU A 212 -12.39 -7.72 -7.87
CA GLU A 212 -13.78 -7.32 -7.64
C GLU A 212 -13.88 -5.87 -7.16
N ILE A 213 -13.05 -5.51 -6.17
CA ILE A 213 -12.98 -4.15 -5.62
C ILE A 213 -12.48 -3.17 -6.69
N GLY A 214 -11.40 -3.51 -7.39
CA GLY A 214 -10.88 -2.68 -8.48
C GLY A 214 -11.95 -2.39 -9.53
N LYS A 215 -12.70 -3.41 -9.94
CA LYS A 215 -13.82 -3.24 -10.88
C LYS A 215 -14.93 -2.35 -10.33
N ALA A 216 -15.27 -2.48 -9.04
CA ALA A 216 -16.33 -1.66 -8.40
C ALA A 216 -15.95 -0.18 -8.33
N HIS A 217 -14.68 0.14 -8.09
CA HIS A 217 -14.14 1.51 -7.97
C HIS A 217 -13.57 2.07 -9.28
N GLY A 218 -13.57 1.32 -10.38
CA GLY A 218 -12.92 1.74 -11.63
C GLY A 218 -11.40 1.86 -11.53
N LEU A 219 -10.76 1.08 -10.64
CA LEU A 219 -9.34 1.07 -10.36
C LEU A 219 -8.69 -0.22 -10.84
N SER A 220 -7.38 -0.18 -11.14
CA SER A 220 -6.61 -1.35 -11.55
C SER A 220 -5.97 -2.02 -10.33
N PHE A 221 -6.36 -3.26 -10.04
CA PHE A 221 -5.67 -4.11 -9.07
C PHE A 221 -4.47 -4.79 -9.73
N LEU A 222 -3.31 -4.77 -9.06
CA LEU A 222 -2.10 -5.46 -9.52
C LEU A 222 -2.11 -6.91 -9.01
N PRO A 223 -2.38 -7.90 -9.88
CA PRO A 223 -2.42 -9.30 -9.48
C PRO A 223 -1.03 -9.79 -9.05
N SER A 224 -0.97 -10.58 -7.98
CA SER A 224 0.30 -11.02 -7.43
C SER A 224 0.23 -12.36 -6.69
N ASP A 225 1.33 -13.10 -6.68
CA ASP A 225 1.57 -14.20 -5.75
C ASP A 225 3.03 -14.17 -5.29
N PHE A 226 3.32 -13.24 -4.38
CA PHE A 226 4.68 -12.96 -3.91
C PHE A 226 5.35 -14.13 -3.18
N LYS A 227 4.64 -15.21 -2.87
CA LYS A 227 5.24 -16.46 -2.37
C LYS A 227 6.07 -17.18 -3.43
N LYS A 228 5.69 -17.00 -4.71
CA LYS A 228 6.38 -17.64 -5.84
C LYS A 228 7.82 -17.12 -5.98
N ARG A 229 8.62 -17.85 -6.74
CA ARG A 229 10.04 -17.52 -7.00
C ARG A 229 10.89 -17.34 -5.74
N GLY A 230 10.55 -18.03 -4.67
CA GLY A 230 11.29 -17.95 -3.40
C GLY A 230 11.02 -16.66 -2.59
N GLY A 231 10.00 -15.85 -2.95
CA GLY A 231 9.76 -14.58 -2.26
C GLY A 231 9.51 -14.71 -0.77
N TYR A 232 8.80 -15.75 -0.32
CA TYR A 232 8.63 -16.00 1.11
C TYR A 232 9.98 -16.31 1.79
N GLN A 233 10.83 -17.15 1.17
CA GLN A 233 12.18 -17.44 1.69
C GLN A 233 13.02 -16.17 1.76
N LYS A 234 12.99 -15.35 0.71
CA LYS A 234 13.71 -14.06 0.69
C LYS A 234 13.22 -13.12 1.79
N SER A 235 11.93 -13.09 2.10
CA SER A 235 11.40 -12.29 3.22
C SER A 235 11.91 -12.77 4.60
N ILE A 236 12.21 -14.06 4.76
CA ILE A 236 12.85 -14.59 5.97
C ILE A 236 14.31 -14.13 6.06
N GLU A 237 15.03 -14.17 4.95
CA GLU A 237 16.42 -13.69 4.86
C GLU A 237 16.52 -12.21 5.18
N LEU A 238 15.69 -11.38 4.56
CA LEU A 238 15.61 -9.94 4.82
C LEU A 238 15.22 -9.65 6.28
N SER A 239 14.28 -10.43 6.83
CA SER A 239 13.92 -10.28 8.24
C SER A 239 15.08 -10.56 9.19
N LYS A 240 15.97 -11.51 8.87
CA LYS A 240 17.18 -11.77 9.64
C LYS A 240 18.23 -10.68 9.41
N GLN A 241 18.41 -10.24 8.17
CA GLN A 241 19.38 -9.22 7.79
C GLN A 241 19.14 -7.88 8.49
N TYR A 242 17.86 -7.48 8.58
CA TYR A 242 17.43 -6.21 9.17
C TYR A 242 16.83 -6.36 10.57
N ASP A 243 16.99 -7.52 11.21
CA ASP A 243 16.44 -7.85 12.54
C ASP A 243 14.97 -7.41 12.69
N LEU A 244 14.13 -7.77 11.70
CA LEU A 244 12.74 -7.35 11.68
C LEU A 244 11.91 -8.10 12.71
N TYR A 245 11.06 -7.36 13.41
CA TYR A 245 10.06 -7.93 14.30
C TYR A 245 9.12 -8.88 13.55
N ARG A 246 9.26 -10.18 13.80
CA ARG A 246 8.42 -11.24 13.21
C ARG A 246 7.43 -11.74 14.25
N GLN A 247 6.21 -11.25 14.14
CA GLN A 247 5.09 -11.76 14.93
C GLN A 247 4.68 -13.17 14.47
N ASN A 248 4.22 -13.99 15.41
CA ASN A 248 3.74 -15.35 15.17
C ASN A 248 2.22 -15.43 14.88
N PHE A 249 1.51 -14.30 14.85
CA PHE A 249 0.08 -14.19 14.58
C PHE A 249 -0.21 -12.97 13.68
N CYS A 250 -1.36 -12.95 13.01
CA CYS A 250 -1.70 -11.86 12.08
C CYS A 250 -2.03 -10.51 12.75
N GLY A 251 -2.19 -10.48 14.08
CA GLY A 251 -2.62 -9.34 14.88
C GLY A 251 -4.06 -9.46 15.37
N CYS A 252 -4.87 -10.30 14.72
CA CYS A 252 -6.26 -10.57 15.10
C CYS A 252 -6.32 -11.33 16.43
N GLU A 253 -7.07 -10.84 17.39
CA GLU A 253 -7.23 -11.48 18.72
C GLU A 253 -7.84 -12.89 18.63
N PHE A 254 -8.68 -13.15 17.63
CA PHE A 254 -9.29 -14.46 17.38
C PHE A 254 -8.36 -15.45 16.69
N SER A 255 -7.14 -15.06 16.31
CA SER A 255 -6.12 -15.95 15.73
C SER A 255 -5.00 -16.32 16.71
N ARG A 256 -5.10 -15.85 17.97
CA ARG A 256 -4.22 -16.28 19.06
C ARG A 256 -4.70 -17.65 19.56
N VAL A 257 -3.96 -18.69 19.23
CA VAL A 257 -4.15 -20.05 19.78
C VAL A 257 -3.21 -20.25 20.94
#